data_9d82f6a10cdc2642dc5fbf231a9b80fc
#
_entry.id   9d82f6a10cdc2642dc5fbf231a9b80fc
#
_cell.length_a   1.000
_cell.length_b   1.000
_cell.length_c   1.000
_cell.angle_alpha   90.00
_cell.angle_beta   90.00
_cell.angle_gamma   90.00
#
_symmetry.space_group_name_H-M   'P 1'
#
loop_
_entity.id
_entity.type
_entity.pdbx_description
1 polymer ?
#
loop_
_entity_poly.entity_id
_entity_poly.type
_entity_poly.pdbx_seq_one_letter_code
_entity_poly.pdbx_strand_id
1 'polypeptide(L)'
;MGVDIEDYIKISQKYRIGERNGKGSECILNTNILIFKGEYLNGKKNGKGKEYYRNSKLKFKGIYLNGLRNGKGKEYDENSKILFEGEYLNGKKNGKGKEYYRNNKLKFKGEYLNGLRNGKGIEYYNNDISKFEGEYLNGKKWNGKGYNYRGNLAFEIKNGKGKIKEYYENGKLLFEGEYLNGLKNGKGKEYYRNSKLIFECEYLNGLRNGKGKNIMIII
;
A
#
# COMPACT_ATOMS: atom_id res chain seq x y z
N MET A 1 11.51 29.12 8.30
CA MET A 1 11.89 28.33 9.48
C MET A 1 10.80 27.29 9.64
N GLY A 2 11.05 26.08 9.16
CA GLY A 2 10.15 24.94 9.33
C GLY A 2 10.30 24.44 10.75
N VAL A 3 9.24 24.51 11.52
CA VAL A 3 9.17 23.88 12.84
C VAL A 3 8.91 22.40 12.59
N ASP A 4 9.84 21.55 13.01
CA ASP A 4 9.72 20.09 12.90
C ASP A 4 8.46 19.63 13.63
N ILE A 5 7.63 18.88 12.94
CA ILE A 5 6.36 18.34 13.45
C ILE A 5 6.61 17.36 14.62
N GLU A 6 7.80 16.82 14.76
CA GLU A 6 8.20 15.94 15.88
C GLU A 6 8.26 16.64 17.22
N ASP A 7 8.56 17.94 17.28
CA ASP A 7 8.61 18.72 18.52
C ASP A 7 7.23 19.07 19.11
N TYR A 8 6.14 18.89 18.34
CA TYR A 8 4.78 19.17 18.79
C TYR A 8 4.04 17.98 19.39
N ILE A 9 4.63 16.78 19.39
CA ILE A 9 4.02 15.58 19.99
C ILE A 9 4.70 15.22 21.31
N LYS A 10 4.68 16.12 22.28
CA LYS A 10 4.79 15.69 23.69
C LYS A 10 3.44 15.06 24.05
N ILE A 11 3.38 13.75 23.98
CA ILE A 11 2.20 12.96 24.34
C ILE A 11 2.05 13.05 25.86
N SER A 12 1.04 13.74 26.33
CA SER A 12 0.64 13.64 27.74
C SER A 12 0.03 12.25 27.94
N GLN A 13 0.84 11.33 28.43
CA GLN A 13 0.35 10.04 28.88
C GLN A 13 -0.46 10.28 30.16
N LYS A 14 -1.79 10.35 30.06
CA LYS A 14 -2.64 10.17 31.23
C LYS A 14 -2.63 8.69 31.60
N TYR A 15 -1.52 8.22 32.21
CA TYR A 15 -1.60 7.01 32.98
C TYR A 15 -2.43 7.33 34.25
N ARG A 16 -3.36 6.46 34.60
CA ARG A 16 -3.79 6.43 35.98
C ARG A 16 -2.54 6.23 36.84
N ILE A 17 -2.30 7.15 37.79
CA ILE A 17 -1.19 7.13 38.72
C ILE A 17 -1.02 5.69 39.24
N GLY A 18 0.10 5.04 38.91
CA GLY A 18 0.50 3.73 39.41
C GLY A 18 0.69 2.61 38.37
N GLU A 19 0.20 2.70 37.15
CA GLU A 19 0.26 1.57 36.21
C GLU A 19 1.01 1.89 34.91
N ARG A 20 2.28 1.45 34.86
CA ARG A 20 2.99 1.26 33.59
C ARG A 20 2.41 0.08 32.76
N ASN A 21 1.43 -0.61 33.32
CA ASN A 21 0.78 -1.80 32.80
C ASN A 21 -0.74 -1.61 32.82
N GLY A 22 -1.46 -2.26 31.90
CA GLY A 22 -2.90 -2.21 31.84
C GLY A 22 -3.45 -1.34 30.70
N LYS A 23 -4.69 -0.83 30.85
CA LYS A 23 -5.36 -0.03 29.80
C LYS A 23 -5.02 1.46 29.96
N GLY A 24 -4.65 2.10 28.85
CA GLY A 24 -4.32 3.52 28.82
C GLY A 24 -4.74 4.21 27.52
N SER A 25 -4.58 5.54 27.51
CA SER A 25 -4.85 6.36 26.33
C SER A 25 -3.82 7.47 26.18
N GLU A 26 -3.56 7.87 24.95
CA GLU A 26 -2.69 8.98 24.58
C GLU A 26 -3.53 10.06 23.89
N CYS A 27 -3.35 11.31 24.28
CA CYS A 27 -3.97 12.47 23.66
C CYS A 27 -2.89 13.45 23.19
N ILE A 28 -3.20 14.29 22.22
CA ILE A 28 -2.31 15.40 21.82
C ILE A 28 -2.21 16.37 22.99
N LEU A 29 -0.98 16.81 23.31
CA LEU A 29 -0.69 17.72 24.42
C LEU A 29 -1.57 18.98 24.33
N ASN A 30 -2.09 19.42 25.49
CA ASN A 30 -2.99 20.57 25.64
C ASN A 30 -4.29 20.50 24.82
N THR A 31 -4.68 19.29 24.42
CA THR A 31 -5.97 19.03 23.76
C THR A 31 -6.62 17.78 24.37
N ASN A 32 -7.90 17.56 24.06
CA ASN A 32 -8.58 16.30 24.39
C ASN A 32 -8.62 15.34 23.16
N ILE A 33 -7.81 15.59 22.14
CA ILE A 33 -7.82 14.78 20.91
C ILE A 33 -7.12 13.47 21.20
N LEU A 34 -7.89 12.39 21.21
CA LEU A 34 -7.41 11.03 21.42
C LEU A 34 -6.67 10.54 20.16
N ILE A 35 -5.43 10.06 20.34
CA ILE A 35 -4.62 9.50 19.24
C ILE A 35 -4.37 8.00 19.41
N PHE A 36 -4.42 7.48 20.66
CA PHE A 36 -4.32 6.04 20.93
C PHE A 36 -5.12 5.66 22.18
N LYS A 37 -5.68 4.42 22.16
CA LYS A 37 -6.30 3.77 23.31
C LYS A 37 -6.01 2.28 23.24
N GLY A 38 -5.43 1.70 24.29
CA GLY A 38 -5.07 0.28 24.27
C GLY A 38 -4.41 -0.21 25.54
N GLU A 39 -3.78 -1.36 25.42
CA GLU A 39 -3.07 -2.04 26.49
C GLU A 39 -1.59 -1.68 26.47
N TYR A 40 -0.99 -1.62 27.66
CA TYR A 40 0.41 -1.29 27.90
C TYR A 40 1.07 -2.33 28.80
N LEU A 41 2.36 -2.57 28.55
CA LEU A 41 3.23 -3.36 29.40
C LEU A 41 4.59 -2.65 29.48
N ASN A 42 5.08 -2.41 30.70
CA ASN A 42 6.33 -1.68 30.98
C ASN A 42 6.41 -0.33 30.22
N GLY A 43 5.29 0.42 30.19
CA GLY A 43 5.19 1.72 29.52
C GLY A 43 5.16 1.70 28.00
N LYS A 44 5.11 0.53 27.38
CA LYS A 44 5.01 0.37 25.91
C LYS A 44 3.66 -0.19 25.51
N LYS A 45 3.13 0.23 24.35
CA LYS A 45 1.93 -0.38 23.75
C LYS A 45 2.15 -1.89 23.62
N ASN A 46 1.25 -2.69 24.23
CA ASN A 46 1.38 -4.14 24.24
C ASN A 46 -0.01 -4.76 24.42
N GLY A 47 -0.40 -5.69 23.54
CA GLY A 47 -1.75 -6.21 23.50
C GLY A 47 -2.66 -5.47 22.51
N LYS A 48 -3.96 -5.39 22.79
CA LYS A 48 -4.93 -4.77 21.89
C LYS A 48 -4.88 -3.24 21.94
N GLY A 49 -4.89 -2.60 20.76
CA GLY A 49 -4.88 -1.14 20.68
C GLY A 49 -5.61 -0.57 19.47
N LYS A 50 -5.96 0.71 19.57
CA LYS A 50 -6.60 1.51 18.53
C LYS A 50 -5.87 2.84 18.40
N GLU A 51 -5.48 3.20 17.19
CA GLU A 51 -5.00 4.52 16.82
C GLU A 51 -6.11 5.34 16.18
N TYR A 52 -6.06 6.65 16.34
CA TYR A 52 -7.06 7.57 15.80
C TYR A 52 -6.39 8.70 15.01
N TYR A 53 -7.06 9.19 14.00
CA TYR A 53 -6.75 10.45 13.34
C TYR A 53 -7.13 11.65 14.23
N ARG A 54 -6.64 12.84 13.90
CA ARG A 54 -7.00 14.08 14.62
C ARG A 54 -8.51 14.38 14.59
N ASN A 55 -9.23 13.91 13.59
CA ASN A 55 -10.69 14.02 13.48
C ASN A 55 -11.42 12.93 14.27
N SER A 56 -10.76 12.27 15.22
CA SER A 56 -11.28 11.19 16.08
C SER A 56 -11.73 9.91 15.35
N LYS A 57 -11.53 9.82 14.03
CA LYS A 57 -11.84 8.60 13.29
C LYS A 57 -10.74 7.55 13.49
N LEU A 58 -11.15 6.29 13.48
CA LEU A 58 -10.26 5.16 13.66
C LEU A 58 -9.25 5.09 12.51
N LYS A 59 -7.96 5.05 12.83
CA LYS A 59 -6.83 4.92 11.90
C LYS A 59 -6.33 3.48 11.82
N PHE A 60 -6.20 2.83 12.98
CA PHE A 60 -5.74 1.46 13.09
C PHE A 60 -6.39 0.77 14.29
N LYS A 61 -6.64 -0.54 14.15
CA LYS A 61 -7.06 -1.42 15.23
C LYS A 61 -6.32 -2.73 15.09
N GLY A 62 -5.61 -3.15 16.14
CA GLY A 62 -4.83 -4.40 16.07
C GLY A 62 -4.09 -4.71 17.35
N ILE A 63 -3.09 -5.57 17.21
CA ILE A 63 -2.23 -6.03 18.29
C ILE A 63 -0.91 -5.26 18.24
N TYR A 64 -0.35 -5.01 19.40
CA TYR A 64 0.94 -4.36 19.64
C TYR A 64 1.86 -5.26 20.45
N LEU A 65 3.14 -5.17 20.17
CA LEU A 65 4.21 -5.78 20.97
C LEU A 65 5.36 -4.77 21.07
N ASN A 66 5.77 -4.46 22.31
CA ASN A 66 6.88 -3.53 22.59
C ASN A 66 6.77 -2.17 21.86
N GLY A 67 5.55 -1.62 21.75
CA GLY A 67 5.27 -0.33 21.13
C GLY A 67 4.96 -0.39 19.64
N LEU A 68 5.20 -1.50 18.96
CA LEU A 68 5.03 -1.67 17.53
C LEU A 68 3.80 -2.51 17.18
N ARG A 69 3.16 -2.23 16.05
CA ARG A 69 2.10 -3.10 15.51
C ARG A 69 2.66 -4.49 15.26
N ASN A 70 1.99 -5.53 15.77
CA ASN A 70 2.44 -6.91 15.70
C ASN A 70 1.23 -7.85 15.72
N GLY A 71 1.24 -8.93 14.89
CA GLY A 71 0.05 -9.79 14.75
C GLY A 71 -1.03 -9.16 13.87
N LYS A 72 -2.30 -9.52 14.09
CA LYS A 72 -3.41 -9.10 13.22
C LYS A 72 -3.82 -7.64 13.46
N GLY A 73 -4.11 -6.92 12.36
CA GLY A 73 -4.58 -5.55 12.43
C GLY A 73 -5.35 -5.09 11.19
N LYS A 74 -6.06 -3.96 11.33
CA LYS A 74 -6.82 -3.28 10.26
C LYS A 74 -6.45 -1.80 10.22
N GLU A 75 -6.19 -1.29 9.03
CA GLU A 75 -5.97 0.14 8.76
C GLU A 75 -7.19 0.74 8.07
N TYR A 76 -7.47 2.01 8.38
CA TYR A 76 -8.57 2.78 7.81
C TYR A 76 -8.08 4.13 7.31
N ASP A 77 -8.75 4.72 6.33
CA ASP A 77 -8.54 6.10 5.94
C ASP A 77 -9.34 7.08 6.83
N GLU A 78 -9.12 8.38 6.62
CA GLU A 78 -9.82 9.44 7.35
C GLU A 78 -11.33 9.49 7.11
N ASN A 79 -11.86 8.75 6.12
CA ASN A 79 -13.27 8.55 5.84
C ASN A 79 -13.82 7.25 6.43
N SER A 80 -13.03 6.57 7.30
CA SER A 80 -13.36 5.28 7.94
C SER A 80 -13.51 4.11 6.94
N LYS A 81 -12.97 4.24 5.73
CA LYS A 81 -12.90 3.14 4.77
C LYS A 81 -11.70 2.26 5.09
N ILE A 82 -11.91 0.94 5.02
CA ILE A 82 -10.80 0.01 5.23
C ILE A 82 -9.77 0.16 4.09
N LEU A 83 -8.48 0.25 4.46
CA LEU A 83 -7.36 0.28 3.54
C LEU A 83 -6.63 -1.06 3.48
N PHE A 84 -6.46 -1.70 4.65
CA PHE A 84 -5.72 -2.93 4.79
C PHE A 84 -6.23 -3.76 5.98
N GLU A 85 -6.21 -5.07 5.81
CA GLU A 85 -6.44 -6.06 6.86
C GLU A 85 -5.41 -7.17 6.71
N GLY A 86 -4.65 -7.46 7.77
CA GLY A 86 -3.61 -8.50 7.68
C GLY A 86 -2.72 -8.57 8.90
N GLU A 87 -1.57 -9.17 8.69
CA GLU A 87 -0.57 -9.44 9.70
C GLU A 87 0.54 -8.39 9.68
N TYR A 88 1.09 -8.11 10.85
CA TYR A 88 2.17 -7.17 11.10
C TYR A 88 3.28 -7.84 11.91
N LEU A 89 4.50 -7.46 11.62
CA LEU A 89 5.68 -7.80 12.41
C LEU A 89 6.55 -6.54 12.55
N ASN A 90 6.87 -6.16 13.79
CA ASN A 90 7.70 -5.00 14.09
C ASN A 90 7.26 -3.72 13.34
N GLY A 91 5.95 -3.43 13.35
CA GLY A 91 5.35 -2.25 12.73
C GLY A 91 5.11 -2.33 11.22
N LYS A 92 5.60 -3.35 10.54
CA LYS A 92 5.48 -3.52 9.08
C LYS A 92 4.49 -4.62 8.72
N LYS A 93 3.78 -4.48 7.59
CA LYS A 93 2.96 -5.56 7.02
C LYS A 93 3.84 -6.77 6.77
N ASN A 94 3.43 -7.94 7.30
CA ASN A 94 4.22 -9.17 7.20
C ASN A 94 3.30 -10.38 7.35
N GLY A 95 3.44 -11.41 6.50
CA GLY A 95 2.49 -12.51 6.44
C GLY A 95 1.33 -12.23 5.48
N LYS A 96 0.14 -12.77 5.76
CA LYS A 96 -1.02 -12.63 4.87
C LYS A 96 -1.76 -11.31 5.08
N GLY A 97 -2.21 -10.70 3.96
CA GLY A 97 -2.97 -9.46 4.04
C GLY A 97 -3.85 -9.19 2.82
N LYS A 98 -4.76 -8.24 2.99
CA LYS A 98 -5.69 -7.75 1.97
C LYS A 98 -5.65 -6.22 1.93
N GLU A 99 -5.53 -5.66 0.76
CA GLU A 99 -5.69 -4.22 0.50
C GLU A 99 -7.05 -3.97 -0.15
N TYR A 100 -7.62 -2.80 0.09
CA TYR A 100 -8.93 -2.43 -0.44
C TYR A 100 -8.87 -1.09 -1.20
N TYR A 101 -9.73 -0.96 -2.18
CA TYR A 101 -10.08 0.32 -2.79
C TYR A 101 -10.97 1.15 -1.86
N ARG A 102 -11.07 2.45 -2.09
CA ARG A 102 -11.95 3.35 -1.31
C ARG A 102 -13.44 2.97 -1.34
N ASN A 103 -13.87 2.21 -2.35
CA ASN A 103 -15.22 1.66 -2.45
C ASN A 103 -15.39 0.32 -1.69
N ASN A 104 -14.45 -0.05 -0.82
CA ASN A 104 -14.36 -1.30 -0.06
C ASN A 104 -14.20 -2.59 -0.91
N LYS A 105 -14.00 -2.48 -2.22
CA LYS A 105 -13.69 -3.64 -3.05
C LYS A 105 -12.25 -4.08 -2.84
N LEU A 106 -12.01 -5.38 -2.97
CA LEU A 106 -10.70 -5.97 -2.81
C LEU A 106 -9.76 -5.48 -3.92
N LYS A 107 -8.60 -4.95 -3.52
CA LYS A 107 -7.55 -4.47 -4.43
C LYS A 107 -6.42 -5.47 -4.57
N PHE A 108 -6.06 -6.11 -3.46
CA PHE A 108 -5.00 -7.11 -3.42
C PHE A 108 -5.25 -8.09 -2.26
N LYS A 109 -4.92 -9.37 -2.47
CA LYS A 109 -4.88 -10.41 -1.45
C LYS A 109 -3.61 -11.20 -1.67
N GLY A 110 -2.76 -11.32 -0.65
CA GLY A 110 -1.50 -12.05 -0.80
C GLY A 110 -0.59 -11.95 0.41
N GLU A 111 0.67 -12.20 0.16
CA GLU A 111 1.73 -12.26 1.16
C GLU A 111 2.57 -11.00 1.16
N TYR A 112 3.08 -10.66 2.34
CA TYR A 112 3.89 -9.48 2.61
C TYR A 112 5.15 -9.88 3.37
N LEU A 113 6.24 -9.21 3.07
CA LEU A 113 7.49 -9.26 3.82
C LEU A 113 8.04 -7.84 4.00
N ASN A 114 8.29 -7.43 5.25
CA ASN A 114 8.84 -6.12 5.59
C ASN A 114 8.09 -4.92 4.96
N GLY A 115 6.75 -5.01 4.84
CA GLY A 115 5.89 -3.96 4.30
C GLY A 115 5.62 -4.04 2.81
N LEU A 116 6.33 -4.89 2.07
CA LEU A 116 6.21 -5.05 0.62
C LEU A 116 5.45 -6.35 0.29
N ARG A 117 4.70 -6.34 -0.83
CA ARG A 117 4.12 -7.57 -1.39
C ARG A 117 5.27 -8.52 -1.74
N ASN A 118 5.23 -9.75 -1.22
CA ASN A 118 6.30 -10.73 -1.41
C ASN A 118 5.74 -12.13 -1.25
N GLY A 119 5.98 -13.03 -2.21
CA GLY A 119 5.32 -14.34 -2.28
C GLY A 119 4.06 -14.30 -3.13
N LYS A 120 3.12 -15.21 -2.89
CA LYS A 120 1.92 -15.37 -3.73
C LYS A 120 0.89 -14.26 -3.48
N GLY A 121 0.25 -13.80 -4.55
CA GLY A 121 -0.80 -12.79 -4.43
C GLY A 121 -1.64 -12.61 -5.69
N ILE A 122 -2.83 -12.03 -5.49
CA ILE A 122 -3.77 -11.68 -6.54
C ILE A 122 -4.09 -10.19 -6.41
N GLU A 123 -3.88 -9.44 -7.48
CA GLU A 123 -4.30 -8.05 -7.62
C GLU A 123 -5.61 -8.01 -8.43
N TYR A 124 -6.54 -7.14 -8.05
CA TYR A 124 -7.84 -7.00 -8.70
C TYR A 124 -8.04 -5.60 -9.27
N TYR A 125 -8.84 -5.49 -10.30
CA TYR A 125 -9.49 -4.25 -10.69
C TYR A 125 -10.66 -3.93 -9.75
N ASN A 126 -11.16 -2.70 -9.82
CA ASN A 126 -12.30 -2.27 -8.99
C ASN A 126 -13.65 -2.90 -9.41
N ASN A 127 -13.69 -3.71 -10.45
CA ASN A 127 -14.81 -4.53 -10.91
C ASN A 127 -14.70 -6.01 -10.45
N ASP A 128 -13.80 -6.30 -9.51
CA ASP A 128 -13.53 -7.62 -8.94
C ASP A 128 -12.89 -8.64 -9.91
N ILE A 129 -12.53 -8.22 -11.13
CA ILE A 129 -11.77 -9.05 -12.08
C ILE A 129 -10.29 -9.06 -11.67
N SER A 130 -9.66 -10.23 -11.74
CA SER A 130 -8.21 -10.35 -11.52
C SER A 130 -7.45 -9.49 -12.51
N LYS A 131 -6.51 -8.69 -11.99
CA LYS A 131 -5.57 -7.88 -12.75
C LYS A 131 -4.23 -8.57 -12.92
N PHE A 132 -3.82 -9.29 -11.90
CA PHE A 132 -2.60 -10.11 -11.90
C PHE A 132 -2.73 -11.23 -10.88
N GLU A 133 -2.29 -12.43 -11.24
CA GLU A 133 -2.21 -13.59 -10.37
C GLU A 133 -0.81 -14.18 -10.46
N GLY A 134 -0.13 -14.29 -9.32
CA GLY A 134 1.23 -14.81 -9.34
C GLY A 134 2.04 -14.50 -8.09
N GLU A 135 3.34 -14.44 -8.30
CA GLU A 135 4.31 -14.17 -7.26
C GLU A 135 4.86 -12.75 -7.36
N TYR A 136 5.11 -12.17 -6.20
CA TYR A 136 5.74 -10.88 -6.01
C TYR A 136 7.11 -11.05 -5.36
N LEU A 137 8.07 -10.24 -5.74
CA LEU A 137 9.38 -10.14 -5.10
C LEU A 137 9.65 -8.66 -4.79
N ASN A 138 9.78 -8.34 -3.49
CA ASN A 138 10.05 -6.97 -3.03
C ASN A 138 9.11 -5.92 -3.66
N GLY A 139 7.80 -6.20 -3.68
CA GLY A 139 6.76 -5.33 -4.22
C GLY A 139 6.54 -5.39 -5.73
N LYS A 140 7.40 -6.09 -6.47
CA LYS A 140 7.37 -6.20 -7.93
C LYS A 140 6.72 -7.50 -8.37
N LYS A 141 5.99 -7.49 -9.50
CA LYS A 141 5.49 -8.71 -10.15
C LYS A 141 6.68 -9.53 -10.63
N TRP A 142 6.73 -10.81 -10.27
CA TRP A 142 7.90 -11.65 -10.53
C TRP A 142 7.59 -12.84 -11.44
N ASN A 143 6.63 -13.68 -11.05
CA ASN A 143 6.14 -14.78 -11.87
C ASN A 143 4.62 -14.74 -11.90
N GLY A 144 3.98 -14.87 -13.05
CA GLY A 144 2.53 -14.94 -13.11
C GLY A 144 1.91 -14.41 -14.39
N LYS A 145 0.59 -14.24 -14.32
CA LYS A 145 -0.26 -13.85 -15.44
C LYS A 145 -1.00 -12.56 -15.14
N GLY A 146 -1.01 -11.66 -16.11
CA GLY A 146 -1.77 -10.43 -16.05
C GLY A 146 -2.95 -10.45 -17.00
N TYR A 147 -4.05 -9.83 -16.60
CA TYR A 147 -5.30 -9.83 -17.32
C TYR A 147 -5.75 -8.39 -17.62
N ASN A 148 -6.50 -8.21 -18.68
CA ASN A 148 -7.15 -6.95 -18.95
C ASN A 148 -8.42 -6.77 -18.12
N TYR A 149 -9.06 -5.60 -18.22
CA TYR A 149 -10.28 -5.25 -17.46
C TYR A 149 -11.50 -6.15 -17.76
N ARG A 150 -11.45 -6.96 -18.83
CA ARG A 150 -12.47 -7.96 -19.20
C ARG A 150 -12.12 -9.37 -18.74
N GLY A 151 -10.97 -9.57 -18.11
CA GLY A 151 -10.50 -10.87 -17.63
C GLY A 151 -9.75 -11.70 -18.67
N ASN A 152 -9.49 -11.17 -19.87
CA ASN A 152 -8.70 -11.87 -20.88
C ASN A 152 -7.22 -11.78 -20.53
N LEU A 153 -6.46 -12.87 -20.76
CA LEU A 153 -5.02 -12.90 -20.59
C LEU A 153 -4.37 -11.80 -21.44
N ALA A 154 -3.58 -10.96 -20.84
CA ALA A 154 -2.92 -9.82 -21.46
C ALA A 154 -1.40 -9.97 -21.55
N PHE A 155 -0.79 -10.63 -20.55
CA PHE A 155 0.65 -10.90 -20.51
C PHE A 155 0.99 -12.02 -19.54
N GLU A 156 2.19 -12.56 -19.71
CA GLU A 156 2.86 -13.41 -18.72
C GLU A 156 4.21 -12.79 -18.36
N ILE A 157 4.61 -12.96 -17.10
CA ILE A 157 5.91 -12.53 -16.60
C ILE A 157 6.59 -13.72 -15.91
N LYS A 158 7.88 -13.90 -16.18
CA LYS A 158 8.70 -14.97 -15.60
C LYS A 158 10.04 -14.39 -15.14
N ASN A 159 10.39 -14.62 -13.87
CA ASN A 159 11.62 -14.08 -13.24
C ASN A 159 11.75 -12.56 -13.44
N GLY A 160 10.62 -11.84 -13.33
CA GLY A 160 10.58 -10.40 -13.52
C GLY A 160 10.78 -9.93 -14.97
N LYS A 161 10.77 -10.83 -15.97
CA LYS A 161 10.99 -10.53 -17.40
C LYS A 161 9.75 -10.87 -18.21
N GLY A 162 9.36 -9.98 -19.14
CA GLY A 162 8.25 -10.19 -20.05
C GLY A 162 7.90 -8.96 -20.86
N LYS A 163 6.98 -9.12 -21.83
CA LYS A 163 6.30 -8.00 -22.48
C LYS A 163 4.97 -7.79 -21.75
N ILE A 164 4.82 -6.63 -21.13
CA ILE A 164 3.74 -6.33 -20.21
C ILE A 164 2.75 -5.37 -20.86
N LYS A 165 1.45 -5.58 -20.59
CA LYS A 165 0.37 -4.63 -20.88
C LYS A 165 -0.34 -4.29 -19.58
N GLU A 166 -0.36 -3.00 -19.23
CA GLU A 166 -1.06 -2.49 -18.06
C GLU A 166 -2.27 -1.67 -18.50
N TYR A 167 -3.33 -1.70 -17.71
CA TYR A 167 -4.59 -1.05 -18.01
C TYR A 167 -5.04 -0.13 -16.89
N TYR A 168 -5.70 0.96 -17.28
CA TYR A 168 -6.47 1.81 -16.36
C TYR A 168 -7.72 1.07 -15.86
N GLU A 169 -8.33 1.62 -14.80
CA GLU A 169 -9.60 1.12 -14.23
C GLU A 169 -10.82 1.26 -15.19
N ASN A 170 -10.70 2.03 -16.26
CA ASN A 170 -11.69 2.12 -17.32
C ASN A 170 -11.44 1.13 -18.49
N GLY A 171 -10.48 0.20 -18.31
CA GLY A 171 -10.13 -0.81 -19.29
C GLY A 171 -9.27 -0.34 -20.46
N LYS A 172 -8.90 0.94 -20.51
CA LYS A 172 -8.00 1.47 -21.55
C LYS A 172 -6.55 1.13 -21.24
N LEU A 173 -5.74 0.92 -22.29
CA LEU A 173 -4.32 0.64 -22.15
C LEU A 173 -3.60 1.83 -21.49
N LEU A 174 -2.80 1.55 -20.45
CA LEU A 174 -1.96 2.51 -19.77
C LEU A 174 -0.51 2.44 -20.25
N PHE A 175 0.00 1.24 -20.38
CA PHE A 175 1.38 0.96 -20.74
C PHE A 175 1.48 -0.36 -21.50
N GLU A 176 2.34 -0.42 -22.51
CA GLU A 176 2.84 -1.66 -23.09
C GLU A 176 4.35 -1.56 -23.31
N GLY A 177 5.08 -2.62 -22.98
CA GLY A 177 6.53 -2.60 -23.14
C GLY A 177 7.23 -3.75 -22.45
N GLU A 178 8.55 -3.65 -22.41
CA GLU A 178 9.42 -4.67 -21.85
C GLU A 178 9.66 -4.44 -20.36
N TYR A 179 9.77 -5.55 -19.62
CA TYR A 179 10.12 -5.58 -18.21
C TYR A 179 11.36 -6.46 -18.00
N LEU A 180 12.21 -6.02 -17.10
CA LEU A 180 13.35 -6.76 -16.58
C LEU A 180 13.44 -6.52 -15.07
N ASN A 181 13.70 -7.59 -14.30
CA ASN A 181 13.74 -7.53 -12.82
C ASN A 181 12.47 -6.89 -12.21
N GLY A 182 11.31 -7.11 -12.85
CA GLY A 182 10.02 -6.58 -12.42
C GLY A 182 9.85 -5.07 -12.60
N LEU A 183 10.69 -4.41 -13.38
CA LEU A 183 10.65 -2.98 -13.71
C LEU A 183 10.58 -2.78 -15.22
N LYS A 184 9.99 -1.65 -15.66
CA LYS A 184 10.03 -1.21 -17.06
C LYS A 184 11.48 -1.13 -17.50
N ASN A 185 11.82 -1.81 -18.61
CA ASN A 185 13.19 -1.86 -19.14
C ASN A 185 13.14 -2.20 -20.63
N GLY A 186 13.90 -1.48 -21.47
CA GLY A 186 13.80 -1.59 -22.92
C GLY A 186 12.69 -0.71 -23.50
N LYS A 187 12.16 -1.07 -24.65
CA LYS A 187 11.15 -0.27 -25.36
C LYS A 187 9.78 -0.31 -24.69
N GLY A 188 9.11 0.84 -24.63
CA GLY A 188 7.76 0.93 -24.06
C GLY A 188 6.98 2.15 -24.53
N LYS A 189 5.65 2.05 -24.40
CA LYS A 189 4.66 3.07 -24.77
C LYS A 189 3.75 3.34 -23.59
N GLU A 190 3.48 4.60 -23.31
CA GLU A 190 2.51 5.06 -22.32
C GLU A 190 1.35 5.79 -23.00
N TYR A 191 0.14 5.61 -22.48
CA TYR A 191 -1.08 6.13 -23.05
C TYR A 191 -1.90 6.92 -22.03
N TYR A 192 -2.63 7.93 -22.49
CA TYR A 192 -3.66 8.60 -21.70
C TYR A 192 -4.89 7.71 -21.50
N ARG A 193 -5.76 8.08 -20.55
CA ARG A 193 -7.05 7.40 -20.31
C ARG A 193 -8.00 7.44 -21.51
N ASN A 194 -7.79 8.33 -22.48
CA ASN A 194 -8.52 8.39 -23.74
C ASN A 194 -7.85 7.58 -24.88
N SER A 195 -6.85 6.75 -24.55
CA SER A 195 -6.07 5.91 -25.47
C SER A 195 -5.11 6.68 -26.41
N LYS A 196 -4.92 7.98 -26.24
CA LYS A 196 -3.90 8.72 -27.01
C LYS A 196 -2.51 8.38 -26.47
N LEU A 197 -1.55 8.17 -27.37
CA LEU A 197 -0.15 7.91 -27.01
C LEU A 197 0.46 9.14 -26.34
N ILE A 198 1.10 8.95 -25.19
CA ILE A 198 1.83 10.00 -24.45
C ILE A 198 3.29 9.98 -24.84
N PHE A 199 3.91 8.80 -24.69
CA PHE A 199 5.33 8.57 -24.89
C PHE A 199 5.59 7.23 -25.57
N GLU A 200 6.59 7.23 -26.43
CA GLU A 200 7.28 6.04 -26.90
C GLU A 200 8.78 6.27 -26.68
N CYS A 201 9.38 5.51 -25.77
CA CYS A 201 10.78 5.67 -25.41
C CYS A 201 11.38 4.37 -24.87
N GLU A 202 12.65 4.40 -24.60
CA GLU A 202 13.32 3.36 -23.84
C GLU A 202 13.20 3.62 -22.33
N TYR A 203 13.21 2.55 -21.57
CA TYR A 203 13.20 2.53 -20.11
C TYR A 203 14.43 1.83 -19.58
N LEU A 204 14.96 2.32 -18.47
CA LEU A 204 16.00 1.67 -17.71
C LEU A 204 15.64 1.69 -16.22
N ASN A 205 15.52 0.51 -15.61
CA ASN A 205 15.20 0.34 -14.19
C ASN A 205 13.94 1.11 -13.74
N GLY A 206 12.92 1.14 -14.59
CA GLY A 206 11.63 1.79 -14.31
C GLY A 206 11.55 3.26 -14.71
N LEU A 207 12.65 3.89 -15.05
CA LEU A 207 12.73 5.30 -15.47
C LEU A 207 12.81 5.41 -16.98
N ARG A 208 12.23 6.50 -17.54
CA ARG A 208 12.40 6.84 -18.95
C ARG A 208 13.86 7.16 -19.21
N ASN A 209 14.44 6.54 -20.24
CA ASN A 209 15.84 6.68 -20.62
C ASN A 209 15.97 6.97 -22.12
N GLY A 210 16.91 7.84 -22.51
CA GLY A 210 17.18 8.17 -23.89
C GLY A 210 16.24 9.20 -24.53
N LYS A 211 16.39 9.42 -25.85
CA LYS A 211 15.58 10.33 -26.65
C LYS A 211 14.24 9.66 -26.97
N GLY A 212 13.18 10.02 -26.24
CA GLY A 212 11.82 9.60 -26.56
C GLY A 212 11.15 10.55 -27.54
N LYS A 213 10.20 10.05 -28.32
CA LYS A 213 9.28 10.91 -29.06
C LYS A 213 8.17 11.36 -28.10
N ASN A 214 8.22 12.61 -27.67
CA ASN A 214 7.08 13.32 -27.09
C ASN A 214 6.08 13.58 -28.19
N ILE A 215 4.89 13.00 -28.12
CA ILE A 215 3.78 13.45 -28.95
C ILE A 215 3.10 14.57 -28.16
N MET A 216 3.63 15.78 -28.31
CA MET A 216 2.95 16.98 -27.83
C MET A 216 1.61 17.09 -28.58
N ILE A 217 0.52 16.89 -27.85
CA ILE A 217 -0.81 17.24 -28.39
C ILE A 217 -0.92 18.75 -28.19
N ILE A 218 -0.73 19.50 -29.26
CA ILE A 218 -1.21 20.89 -29.32
C ILE A 218 -2.74 20.79 -29.25
N ILE A 219 -3.30 21.29 -28.17
CA ILE A 219 -4.75 21.43 -27.93
C ILE A 219 -5.21 22.65 -28.69
#